data_b3cdc0332ff356adaf41be9544850a6a
#
_entry.id   b3cdc0332ff356adaf41be9544850a6a
#
_cell.length_a   1.000
_cell.length_b   1.000
_cell.length_c   1.000
_cell.angle_alpha   90.00
_cell.angle_beta   90.00
_cell.angle_gamma   90.00
#
_symmetry.space_group_name_H-M   'P 1'
#
loop_
_entity.id
_entity.type
_entity.pdbx_description
1 polymer ?
#
loop_
_entity_poly.entity_id
_entity_poly.type
_entity_poly.pdbx_seq_one_letter_code
_entity_poly.pdbx_strand_id
1 'polypeptide(L)'
;KCILCGRCFRVCSEIQGVNNLSQHHRGFNTVVGPANLINMDDSVCIQCGQCINVCPTAAFLEKRHTDDVWKALADPKKHVVVQTAPSIRAAIGEGFDMPPGTPATGKMITALRRLGFDAVFDTNFGADMTIVEEAHELVQRLKNNGPLPLLTSCSPGWINFMEKFFPELIPNASSCK
;
A
#
# COMPACT_ATOMS: atom_id res chain seq x y z
N LYS A 1 -16.60 14.79 -9.92
CA LYS A 1 -15.95 15.24 -8.66
C LYS A 1 -14.65 16.01 -8.91
N CYS A 2 -13.94 15.74 -10.02
CA CYS A 2 -12.67 16.41 -10.32
C CYS A 2 -12.87 17.92 -10.61
N ILE A 3 -12.10 18.77 -9.93
CA ILE A 3 -12.10 20.23 -10.13
C ILE A 3 -10.88 20.71 -10.92
N LEU A 4 -10.13 19.79 -11.54
CA LEU A 4 -8.95 20.06 -12.37
C LEU A 4 -7.86 20.87 -11.66
N CYS A 5 -7.72 20.75 -10.35
CA CYS A 5 -6.77 21.55 -9.54
C CYS A 5 -5.30 21.21 -9.79
N GLY A 6 -4.99 20.11 -10.45
CA GLY A 6 -3.65 19.70 -10.85
C GLY A 6 -2.77 19.08 -9.77
N ARG A 7 -3.21 18.98 -8.53
CA ARG A 7 -2.38 18.46 -7.43
C ARG A 7 -1.91 17.03 -7.66
N CYS A 8 -2.79 16.16 -8.19
CA CYS A 8 -2.50 14.74 -8.39
C CYS A 8 -1.39 14.50 -9.42
N PHE A 9 -1.41 15.15 -10.57
CA PHE A 9 -0.35 14.96 -11.56
C PHE A 9 0.94 15.67 -11.16
N ARG A 10 0.87 16.80 -10.43
CA ARG A 10 2.07 17.46 -9.91
C ARG A 10 2.76 16.63 -8.83
N VAL A 11 2.04 16.05 -7.87
CA VAL A 11 2.67 15.16 -6.89
C VAL A 11 3.27 13.93 -7.55
N CYS A 12 2.62 13.40 -8.59
CA CYS A 12 3.13 12.26 -9.34
C CYS A 12 4.42 12.58 -10.11
N SER A 13 4.53 13.78 -10.70
CA SER A 13 5.70 14.20 -11.47
C SER A 13 6.80 14.82 -10.61
N GLU A 14 6.45 15.76 -9.72
CA GLU A 14 7.44 16.60 -9.03
C GLU A 14 7.97 15.93 -7.74
N ILE A 15 7.15 15.12 -7.06
CA ILE A 15 7.51 14.48 -5.79
C ILE A 15 7.87 13.02 -5.98
N GLN A 16 7.01 12.26 -6.69
CA GLN A 16 7.26 10.83 -6.93
C GLN A 16 8.17 10.54 -8.11
N GLY A 17 8.31 11.49 -9.05
CA GLY A 17 9.13 11.30 -10.25
C GLY A 17 8.60 10.28 -11.26
N VAL A 18 7.35 9.80 -11.10
CA VAL A 18 6.78 8.73 -11.93
C VAL A 18 6.14 9.23 -13.22
N ASN A 19 5.61 10.47 -13.22
CA ASN A 19 4.97 11.11 -14.38
C ASN A 19 3.83 10.30 -15.02
N ASN A 20 3.09 9.52 -14.24
CA ASN A 20 2.02 8.67 -14.78
C ASN A 20 0.76 9.46 -15.14
N LEU A 21 0.51 10.57 -14.48
CA LEU A 21 -0.73 11.32 -14.63
C LEU A 21 -0.51 12.62 -15.40
N SER A 22 -1.44 12.93 -16.30
CA SER A 22 -1.50 14.17 -17.05
C SER A 22 -2.93 14.59 -17.33
N GLN A 23 -3.12 15.81 -17.85
CA GLN A 23 -4.40 16.26 -18.38
C GLN A 23 -4.55 15.79 -19.83
N HIS A 24 -5.73 15.27 -20.16
CA HIS A 24 -6.12 14.85 -21.50
C HIS A 24 -7.32 15.67 -21.96
N HIS A 25 -7.42 15.86 -23.26
CA HIS A 25 -8.45 16.70 -23.88
C HIS A 25 -8.37 18.16 -23.43
N ARG A 26 -9.41 18.94 -23.70
CA ARG A 26 -9.50 20.36 -23.36
C ARG A 26 -10.94 20.82 -23.17
N GLY A 27 -11.12 21.97 -22.54
CA GLY A 27 -12.43 22.54 -22.24
C GLY A 27 -13.21 21.64 -21.29
N PHE A 28 -14.49 21.46 -21.50
CA PHE A 28 -15.36 20.64 -20.67
C PHE A 28 -15.02 19.15 -20.66
N ASN A 29 -14.31 18.68 -21.69
CA ASN A 29 -13.91 17.28 -21.81
C ASN A 29 -12.55 16.99 -21.14
N THR A 30 -11.97 17.95 -20.44
CA THR A 30 -10.69 17.74 -19.76
C THR A 30 -10.82 16.70 -18.67
N VAL A 31 -9.98 15.68 -18.72
CA VAL A 31 -9.87 14.63 -17.71
C VAL A 31 -8.42 14.45 -17.28
N VAL A 32 -8.21 13.90 -16.09
CA VAL A 32 -6.88 13.54 -15.58
C VAL A 32 -6.75 12.01 -15.56
N GLY A 33 -5.69 11.51 -16.14
CA GLY A 33 -5.44 10.08 -16.21
C GLY A 33 -4.04 9.75 -16.71
N PRO A 34 -3.72 8.45 -16.83
CA PRO A 34 -2.51 7.97 -17.50
C PRO A 34 -2.51 8.29 -19.00
N ALA A 35 -1.36 8.16 -19.65
CA ALA A 35 -1.25 8.30 -21.10
C ALA A 35 -2.30 7.43 -21.82
N ASN A 36 -2.92 7.97 -22.86
CA ASN A 36 -3.99 7.32 -23.63
C ASN A 36 -5.21 6.88 -22.79
N LEU A 37 -5.35 7.38 -21.57
CA LEU A 37 -6.44 7.02 -20.62
C LEU A 37 -6.58 5.51 -20.40
N ILE A 38 -5.49 4.77 -20.45
CA ILE A 38 -5.44 3.35 -20.07
C ILE A 38 -5.68 3.18 -18.57
N ASN A 39 -5.92 1.95 -18.11
CA ASN A 39 -6.05 1.69 -16.68
C ASN A 39 -4.75 2.01 -15.93
N MET A 40 -4.88 2.37 -14.65
CA MET A 40 -3.72 2.66 -13.79
C MET A 40 -2.79 1.44 -13.68
N ASP A 41 -3.34 0.23 -13.65
CA ASP A 41 -2.58 -1.02 -13.53
C ASP A 41 -1.76 -1.33 -14.80
N ASP A 42 -2.27 -0.92 -15.98
CA ASP A 42 -1.61 -1.11 -17.28
C ASP A 42 -0.58 -0.01 -17.59
N SER A 43 -0.47 0.98 -16.73
CA SER A 43 0.38 2.15 -16.89
C SER A 43 1.69 2.04 -16.08
N VAL A 44 2.53 3.09 -16.14
CA VAL A 44 3.74 3.17 -15.30
C VAL A 44 3.44 3.51 -13.83
N CYS A 45 2.17 3.52 -13.42
CA CYS A 45 1.77 3.77 -12.05
C CYS A 45 2.43 2.79 -11.08
N ILE A 46 3.04 3.30 -10.03
CA ILE A 46 3.66 2.49 -8.96
C ILE A 46 2.72 2.21 -7.80
N GLN A 47 1.46 2.64 -7.89
CA GLN A 47 0.41 2.46 -6.89
C GLN A 47 0.75 3.04 -5.50
N CYS A 48 1.52 4.12 -5.45
CA CYS A 48 1.97 4.77 -4.19
C CYS A 48 0.87 5.52 -3.43
N GLY A 49 -0.30 5.79 -4.04
CA GLY A 49 -1.43 6.47 -3.40
C GLY A 49 -1.30 7.98 -3.21
N GLN A 50 -0.19 8.63 -3.58
CA GLN A 50 0.01 10.06 -3.34
C GLN A 50 -1.03 10.95 -4.03
N CYS A 51 -1.50 10.56 -5.21
CA CYS A 51 -2.57 11.27 -5.91
C CYS A 51 -3.90 11.26 -5.15
N ILE A 52 -4.17 10.21 -4.36
CA ILE A 52 -5.34 10.10 -3.50
C ILE A 52 -5.21 11.09 -2.33
N ASN A 53 -4.06 11.10 -1.65
CA ASN A 53 -3.81 11.93 -0.48
C ASN A 53 -3.93 13.44 -0.76
N VAL A 54 -3.56 13.89 -1.96
CA VAL A 54 -3.62 15.31 -2.32
C VAL A 54 -4.91 15.73 -3.01
N CYS A 55 -5.82 14.79 -3.28
CA CYS A 55 -7.07 15.07 -3.99
C CYS A 55 -8.11 15.72 -3.05
N PRO A 56 -8.44 17.04 -3.20
CA PRO A 56 -9.32 17.71 -2.25
C PRO A 56 -10.80 17.30 -2.40
N THR A 57 -11.15 16.60 -3.46
CA THR A 57 -12.54 16.25 -3.78
C THR A 57 -12.79 14.75 -3.83
N ALA A 58 -11.81 13.94 -3.42
CA ALA A 58 -11.87 12.48 -3.52
C ALA A 58 -12.30 12.01 -4.93
N ALA A 59 -11.74 12.62 -5.97
CA ALA A 59 -11.92 12.18 -7.35
C ALA A 59 -11.06 10.94 -7.65
N PHE A 60 -9.88 10.85 -7.01
CA PHE A 60 -9.11 9.62 -6.88
C PHE A 60 -9.47 8.94 -5.58
N LEU A 61 -9.68 7.63 -5.62
CA LEU A 61 -9.98 6.79 -4.47
C LEU A 61 -9.19 5.49 -4.59
N GLU A 62 -8.86 4.91 -3.45
CA GLU A 62 -8.36 3.55 -3.36
C GLU A 62 -9.44 2.53 -3.75
N LYS A 63 -9.03 1.39 -4.24
CA LYS A 63 -9.92 0.26 -4.48
C LYS A 63 -10.37 -0.31 -3.12
N ARG A 64 -11.66 -0.28 -2.85
CA ARG A 64 -12.23 -0.79 -1.61
C ARG A 64 -12.50 -2.29 -1.73
N HIS A 65 -12.06 -3.05 -0.74
CA HIS A 65 -12.31 -4.48 -0.62
C HIS A 65 -13.22 -4.82 0.58
N THR A 66 -13.82 -3.83 1.21
CA THR A 66 -14.68 -4.01 2.39
C THR A 66 -15.82 -4.99 2.14
N ASP A 67 -16.47 -4.87 0.98
CA ASP A 67 -17.58 -5.76 0.61
C ASP A 67 -17.12 -7.21 0.39
N ASP A 68 -15.90 -7.42 -0.11
CA ASP A 68 -15.33 -8.75 -0.30
C ASP A 68 -14.98 -9.38 1.06
N VAL A 69 -14.51 -8.58 2.01
CA VAL A 69 -14.28 -9.01 3.39
C VAL A 69 -15.58 -9.42 4.05
N TRP A 70 -16.65 -8.61 3.94
CA TRP A 70 -17.97 -8.97 4.49
C TRP A 70 -18.53 -10.26 3.88
N LYS A 71 -18.39 -10.47 2.58
CA LYS A 71 -18.77 -11.73 1.93
C LYS A 71 -17.95 -12.91 2.45
N ALA A 72 -16.65 -12.71 2.69
CA ALA A 72 -15.79 -13.75 3.24
C ALA A 72 -16.19 -14.12 4.67
N LEU A 73 -16.44 -13.13 5.53
CA LEU A 73 -16.89 -13.34 6.92
C LEU A 73 -18.28 -14.00 7.00
N ALA A 74 -19.14 -13.79 6.01
CA ALA A 74 -20.46 -14.42 5.95
C ALA A 74 -20.42 -15.87 5.45
N ASP A 75 -19.33 -16.34 4.89
CA ASP A 75 -19.19 -17.69 4.34
C ASP A 75 -18.64 -18.65 5.42
N PRO A 76 -19.47 -19.58 5.96
CA PRO A 76 -19.05 -20.48 7.04
C PRO A 76 -17.99 -21.51 6.61
N LYS A 77 -17.68 -21.60 5.31
CA LYS A 77 -16.64 -22.49 4.78
C LYS A 77 -15.25 -21.85 4.76
N LYS A 78 -15.17 -20.56 5.02
CA LYS A 78 -13.91 -19.81 4.97
C LYS A 78 -13.37 -19.60 6.38
N HIS A 79 -12.08 -19.82 6.54
CA HIS A 79 -11.30 -19.38 7.69
C HIS A 79 -10.70 -18.01 7.36
N VAL A 80 -11.22 -16.95 7.97
CA VAL A 80 -10.86 -15.57 7.65
C VAL A 80 -9.93 -15.00 8.70
N VAL A 81 -8.71 -14.68 8.29
CA VAL A 81 -7.71 -14.09 9.16
C VAL A 81 -7.43 -12.64 8.77
N VAL A 82 -6.99 -11.84 9.74
CA VAL A 82 -6.63 -10.45 9.50
C VAL A 82 -5.28 -10.13 10.13
N GLN A 83 -4.48 -9.35 9.41
CA GLN A 83 -3.25 -8.74 9.92
C GLN A 83 -3.45 -7.22 9.95
N THR A 84 -3.08 -6.59 11.06
CA THR A 84 -3.29 -5.16 11.27
C THR A 84 -2.02 -4.37 11.00
N ALA A 85 -2.12 -3.27 10.23
CA ALA A 85 -1.01 -2.34 10.07
C ALA A 85 -0.68 -1.64 11.40
N PRO A 86 0.62 -1.40 11.70
CA PRO A 86 1.04 -0.85 13.01
C PRO A 86 0.41 0.51 13.35
N SER A 87 0.21 1.39 12.38
CA SER A 87 -0.35 2.74 12.59
C SER A 87 -1.83 2.74 12.94
N ILE A 88 -2.59 1.73 12.53
CA ILE A 88 -4.04 1.68 12.77
C ILE A 88 -4.38 1.67 14.26
N ARG A 89 -3.54 1.05 15.10
CA ARG A 89 -3.75 1.00 16.56
C ARG A 89 -3.77 2.36 17.23
N ALA A 90 -3.08 3.36 16.63
CA ALA A 90 -3.04 4.73 17.14
C ALA A 90 -4.07 5.65 16.48
N ALA A 91 -4.61 5.27 15.32
CA ALA A 91 -5.56 6.08 14.56
C ALA A 91 -7.03 5.66 14.77
N ILE A 92 -7.30 4.37 14.97
CA ILE A 92 -8.67 3.84 15.03
C ILE A 92 -9.49 4.43 16.19
N GLY A 93 -8.81 4.79 17.28
CA GLY A 93 -9.46 5.39 18.45
C GLY A 93 -10.17 6.72 18.17
N GLU A 94 -9.69 7.49 17.20
CA GLU A 94 -10.28 8.76 16.80
C GLU A 94 -11.72 8.62 16.28
N GLY A 95 -12.01 7.51 15.60
CA GLY A 95 -13.37 7.17 15.16
C GLY A 95 -14.34 6.79 16.30
N PHE A 96 -13.85 6.69 17.54
CA PHE A 96 -14.59 6.34 18.75
C PHE A 96 -14.38 7.38 19.87
N ASP A 97 -14.20 8.64 19.51
CA ASP A 97 -14.05 9.78 20.40
C ASP A 97 -12.90 9.66 21.42
N MET A 98 -11.89 8.85 21.12
CA MET A 98 -10.66 8.78 21.89
C MET A 98 -9.70 9.90 21.46
N PRO A 99 -8.87 10.42 22.38
CA PRO A 99 -7.87 11.43 22.01
C PRO A 99 -6.95 10.94 20.87
N PRO A 100 -6.56 11.82 19.93
CA PRO A 100 -5.65 11.47 18.83
C PRO A 100 -4.37 10.78 19.31
N GLY A 101 -3.94 9.74 18.62
CA GLY A 101 -2.73 8.99 18.96
C GLY A 101 -2.86 8.03 20.15
N THR A 102 -4.04 7.85 20.72
CA THR A 102 -4.25 6.92 21.84
C THR A 102 -4.11 5.47 21.36
N PRO A 103 -3.18 4.66 21.92
CA PRO A 103 -3.02 3.26 21.52
C PRO A 103 -4.26 2.43 21.88
N ALA A 104 -4.97 1.94 20.88
CA ALA A 104 -6.19 1.14 21.04
C ALA A 104 -6.02 -0.35 20.70
N THR A 105 -4.79 -0.90 20.80
CA THR A 105 -4.43 -2.24 20.33
C THR A 105 -5.38 -3.33 20.85
N GLY A 106 -5.59 -3.44 22.16
CA GLY A 106 -6.48 -4.46 22.74
C GLY A 106 -7.95 -4.31 22.34
N LYS A 107 -8.44 -3.06 22.26
CA LYS A 107 -9.81 -2.77 21.81
C LYS A 107 -9.98 -3.12 20.34
N MET A 108 -9.01 -2.77 19.49
CA MET A 108 -9.00 -3.10 18.05
C MET A 108 -9.04 -4.61 17.82
N ILE A 109 -8.18 -5.38 18.50
CA ILE A 109 -8.16 -6.85 18.39
C ILE A 109 -9.51 -7.44 18.82
N THR A 110 -10.06 -6.95 19.92
CA THR A 110 -11.37 -7.40 20.41
C THR A 110 -12.48 -7.08 19.40
N ALA A 111 -12.45 -5.89 18.81
CA ALA A 111 -13.42 -5.48 17.79
C ALA A 111 -13.34 -6.39 16.55
N LEU A 112 -12.15 -6.66 16.05
CA LEU A 112 -11.96 -7.55 14.90
C LEU A 112 -12.46 -8.98 15.17
N ARG A 113 -12.18 -9.54 16.35
CA ARG A 113 -12.72 -10.84 16.74
C ARG A 113 -14.26 -10.82 16.83
N ARG A 114 -14.86 -9.74 17.34
CA ARG A 114 -16.32 -9.58 17.39
C ARG A 114 -16.96 -9.41 16.00
N LEU A 115 -16.23 -8.89 15.03
CA LEU A 115 -16.66 -8.81 13.64
C LEU A 115 -16.69 -10.18 12.94
N GLY A 116 -16.08 -11.21 13.54
CA GLY A 116 -16.13 -12.57 13.04
C GLY A 116 -14.84 -13.07 12.38
N PHE A 117 -13.72 -12.34 12.53
CA PHE A 117 -12.42 -12.88 12.10
C PHE A 117 -12.00 -14.05 13.01
N ASP A 118 -11.61 -15.15 12.38
CA ASP A 118 -11.16 -16.37 13.09
C ASP A 118 -9.83 -16.16 13.81
N ALA A 119 -8.92 -15.41 13.20
CA ALA A 119 -7.65 -15.05 13.81
C ALA A 119 -7.25 -13.60 13.48
N VAL A 120 -6.59 -12.96 14.45
CA VAL A 120 -6.08 -11.59 14.33
C VAL A 120 -4.59 -11.61 14.65
N PHE A 121 -3.77 -11.21 13.68
CA PHE A 121 -2.32 -11.19 13.78
C PHE A 121 -1.78 -9.76 13.85
N ASP A 122 -0.65 -9.61 14.53
CA ASP A 122 0.06 -8.33 14.63
C ASP A 122 1.19 -8.28 13.58
N THR A 123 1.23 -7.22 12.81
CA THR A 123 2.32 -6.98 11.85
C THR A 123 3.68 -6.85 12.53
N ASN A 124 3.77 -6.46 13.80
CA ASN A 124 5.04 -6.43 14.52
C ASN A 124 5.66 -7.83 14.58
N PHE A 125 4.86 -8.87 14.81
CA PHE A 125 5.34 -10.25 14.77
C PHE A 125 5.85 -10.61 13.36
N GLY A 126 5.11 -10.24 12.32
CA GLY A 126 5.55 -10.44 10.93
C GLY A 126 6.86 -9.70 10.63
N ALA A 127 7.02 -8.47 11.15
CA ALA A 127 8.24 -7.70 11.01
C ALA A 127 9.45 -8.35 11.71
N ASP A 128 9.26 -8.90 12.90
CA ASP A 128 10.32 -9.65 13.62
C ASP A 128 10.79 -10.87 12.81
N MET A 129 9.85 -11.60 12.20
CA MET A 129 10.17 -12.72 11.30
C MET A 129 10.95 -12.25 10.06
N THR A 130 10.53 -11.14 9.45
CA THR A 130 11.21 -10.55 8.30
C THR A 130 12.65 -10.15 8.64
N ILE A 131 12.88 -9.56 9.82
CA ILE A 131 14.23 -9.18 10.26
C ILE A 131 15.15 -10.41 10.31
N VAL A 132 14.67 -11.53 10.87
CA VAL A 132 15.46 -12.77 10.97
C VAL A 132 15.77 -13.32 9.58
N GLU A 133 14.78 -13.40 8.70
CA GLU A 133 14.95 -13.94 7.35
C GLU A 133 15.86 -13.07 6.49
N GLU A 134 15.68 -11.75 6.50
CA GLU A 134 16.54 -10.83 5.75
C GLU A 134 17.96 -10.81 6.26
N ALA A 135 18.18 -10.88 7.58
CA ALA A 135 19.50 -11.00 8.16
C ALA A 135 20.19 -12.30 7.72
N HIS A 136 19.46 -13.42 7.71
CA HIS A 136 19.97 -14.70 7.21
C HIS A 136 20.33 -14.60 5.72
N GLU A 137 19.45 -14.05 4.91
CA GLU A 137 19.67 -13.84 3.47
C GLU A 137 20.94 -12.98 3.23
N LEU A 138 21.10 -11.88 3.97
CA LEU A 138 22.28 -11.03 3.86
C LEU A 138 23.57 -11.80 4.16
N VAL A 139 23.57 -12.58 5.25
CA VAL A 139 24.74 -13.43 5.62
C VAL A 139 25.04 -14.45 4.51
N GLN A 140 24.02 -15.07 3.92
CA GLN A 140 24.22 -16.01 2.80
C GLN A 140 24.75 -15.31 1.56
N ARG A 141 24.25 -14.12 1.21
CA ARG A 141 24.76 -13.33 0.09
C ARG A 141 26.23 -12.95 0.28
N LEU A 142 26.62 -12.53 1.50
CA LEU A 142 28.02 -12.20 1.84
C LEU A 142 28.95 -13.42 1.72
N LYS A 143 28.50 -14.61 2.19
CA LYS A 143 29.30 -15.84 2.12
C LYS A 143 29.46 -16.38 0.70
N ASN A 144 28.44 -16.22 -0.13
CA ASN A 144 28.37 -16.83 -1.47
C ASN A 144 28.64 -15.83 -2.60
N ASN A 145 29.13 -14.63 -2.30
CA ASN A 145 29.30 -13.53 -3.27
C ASN A 145 28.03 -13.23 -4.05
N GLY A 146 26.87 -13.24 -3.38
CA GLY A 146 25.58 -12.91 -3.97
C GLY A 146 25.43 -11.42 -4.26
N PRO A 147 24.32 -11.01 -4.92
CA PRO A 147 24.10 -9.63 -5.31
C PRO A 147 23.96 -8.71 -4.08
N LEU A 148 24.73 -7.61 -4.07
CA LEU A 148 24.71 -6.56 -3.06
C LEU A 148 24.57 -5.19 -3.74
N PRO A 149 23.95 -4.18 -3.09
CA PRO A 149 23.33 -4.23 -1.74
C PRO A 149 22.08 -5.12 -1.71
N LEU A 150 21.73 -5.64 -0.52
CA LEU A 150 20.41 -6.23 -0.29
C LEU A 150 19.42 -5.09 -0.09
N LEU A 151 18.39 -5.05 -0.92
CA LEU A 151 17.32 -4.04 -0.88
C LEU A 151 16.07 -4.65 -0.23
N THR A 152 15.49 -3.96 0.76
CA THR A 152 14.25 -4.42 1.40
C THR A 152 13.07 -4.32 0.43
N SER A 153 12.05 -5.15 0.62
CA SER A 153 10.95 -5.32 -0.34
C SER A 153 9.55 -5.18 0.26
N CYS A 154 9.44 -4.68 1.51
CA CYS A 154 8.15 -4.60 2.22
C CYS A 154 7.20 -3.50 1.71
N SER A 155 7.66 -2.58 0.86
CA SER A 155 6.82 -1.52 0.29
C SER A 155 6.38 -1.86 -1.13
N PRO A 156 5.07 -2.11 -1.39
CA PRO A 156 4.59 -2.41 -2.75
C PRO A 156 4.89 -1.32 -3.77
N GLY A 157 4.79 -0.05 -3.36
CA GLY A 157 5.12 1.08 -4.24
C GLY A 157 6.59 1.10 -4.65
N TRP A 158 7.51 0.75 -3.72
CA TRP A 158 8.93 0.61 -4.01
C TRP A 158 9.20 -0.55 -4.97
N ILE A 159 8.60 -1.71 -4.75
CA ILE A 159 8.74 -2.87 -5.64
C ILE A 159 8.24 -2.55 -7.04
N ASN A 160 7.04 -1.96 -7.17
CA ASN A 160 6.51 -1.53 -8.46
C ASN A 160 7.42 -0.50 -9.14
N PHE A 161 8.04 0.40 -8.39
CA PHE A 161 8.98 1.38 -8.92
C PHE A 161 10.24 0.70 -9.45
N MET A 162 10.82 -0.21 -8.68
CA MET A 162 11.99 -0.98 -9.08
C MET A 162 11.70 -1.83 -10.34
N GLU A 163 10.61 -2.57 -10.36
CA GLU A 163 10.24 -3.43 -11.48
C GLU A 163 10.03 -2.65 -12.79
N LYS A 164 9.47 -1.43 -12.70
CA LYS A 164 9.13 -0.62 -13.89
C LYS A 164 10.27 0.27 -14.37
N PHE A 165 11.12 0.76 -13.46
CA PHE A 165 12.14 1.76 -13.78
C PHE A 165 13.58 1.27 -13.61
N PHE A 166 13.80 0.23 -12.80
CA PHE A 166 15.12 -0.31 -12.46
C PHE A 166 15.11 -1.84 -12.39
N PRO A 167 14.66 -2.55 -13.46
CA PRO A 167 14.54 -4.00 -13.45
C PRO A 167 15.86 -4.72 -13.18
N GLU A 168 16.99 -4.08 -13.45
CA GLU A 168 18.32 -4.60 -13.14
C GLU A 168 18.57 -4.75 -11.63
N LEU A 169 17.81 -4.06 -10.77
CA LEU A 169 17.91 -4.16 -9.31
C LEU A 169 17.06 -5.29 -8.70
N ILE A 170 16.21 -5.94 -9.50
CA ILE A 170 15.36 -7.03 -9.00
C ILE A 170 16.15 -8.15 -8.30
N PRO A 171 17.34 -8.57 -8.80
CA PRO A 171 18.16 -9.57 -8.09
C PRO A 171 18.66 -9.11 -6.72
N ASN A 172 18.72 -7.79 -6.50
CA ASN A 172 19.11 -7.20 -5.22
C ASN A 172 17.98 -7.14 -4.19
N ALA A 173 16.72 -7.29 -4.62
CA ALA A 173 15.59 -7.27 -3.71
C ALA A 173 15.63 -8.47 -2.75
N SER A 174 15.18 -8.23 -1.52
CA SER A 174 14.94 -9.30 -0.55
C SER A 174 13.88 -10.27 -1.04
N SER A 175 14.01 -11.54 -0.68
CA SER A 175 12.99 -12.57 -0.91
C SER A 175 11.74 -12.41 -0.01
N CYS A 176 11.84 -11.63 1.05
CA CYS A 176 10.74 -11.31 1.97
C CYS A 176 9.83 -10.23 1.35
N LYS A 177 8.77 -10.64 0.64
CA LYS A 177 7.82 -9.75 -0.06
C LYS A 177 6.44 -9.82 0.57
#